data_9250ab440d909250c5b33dc43279c9b6
#
_entry.id   9250ab440d909250c5b33dc43279c9b6
#
_cell.length_a   1.000
_cell.length_b   1.000
_cell.length_c   1.000
_cell.angle_alpha   90.00
_cell.angle_beta   90.00
_cell.angle_gamma   90.00
#
_symmetry.space_group_name_H-M   'P 1'
#
loop_
_entity.id
_entity.type
_entity.pdbx_description
1 polymer ?
#
loop_
_entity_poly.entity_id
_entity_poly.type
_entity_poly.pdbx_seq_one_letter_code
_entity_poly.pdbx_strand_id
1 'polypeptide(L)'
;MKINQIAVTLYTIRDFCQNEKDLFESLKKIKNIGYSSIQISGVGLIDPKTIKRMCEDLSLVICATHEPNEQIINNTDEVINKLNIFNCEYSALPYPLNVDMKNLEEIDKFIEDINIAGSKFHAEGKVLCYHNHALEFQKVQNEIILERIYKN
;
A
#
# COMPACT_ATOMS: atom_id res chain seq x y z
N MET A 1 -22.71 0.86 -7.76
CA MET A 1 -21.31 0.42 -7.74
C MET A 1 -21.18 -0.80 -8.65
N LYS A 2 -20.21 -0.82 -9.55
CA LYS A 2 -19.98 -1.98 -10.44
C LYS A 2 -18.93 -2.89 -9.80
N ILE A 3 -19.01 -4.20 -10.00
CA ILE A 3 -18.09 -5.18 -9.40
C ILE A 3 -16.62 -4.91 -9.75
N ASN A 4 -16.32 -4.36 -10.91
CA ASN A 4 -14.99 -3.99 -11.34
C ASN A 4 -14.41 -2.75 -10.65
N GLN A 5 -15.17 -2.09 -9.77
CA GLN A 5 -14.71 -0.98 -8.92
C GLN A 5 -14.37 -1.43 -7.50
N ILE A 6 -14.40 -2.75 -7.24
CA ILE A 6 -14.14 -3.33 -5.92
C ILE A 6 -12.94 -4.26 -6.04
N ALA A 7 -11.99 -4.12 -5.12
CA ALA A 7 -10.84 -5.02 -5.00
C ALA A 7 -10.81 -5.70 -3.64
N VAL A 8 -10.21 -6.90 -3.58
CA VAL A 8 -9.92 -7.57 -2.30
C VAL A 8 -8.57 -7.12 -1.79
N THR A 9 -8.51 -6.62 -0.56
CA THR A 9 -7.22 -6.44 0.12
C THR A 9 -6.74 -7.79 0.67
N LEU A 10 -5.55 -8.21 0.26
CA LEU A 10 -4.99 -9.49 0.72
C LEU A 10 -4.66 -9.50 2.21
N TYR A 11 -4.58 -8.32 2.84
CA TYR A 11 -4.36 -8.21 4.28
C TYR A 11 -5.44 -8.93 5.10
N THR A 12 -6.69 -8.98 4.62
CA THR A 12 -7.78 -9.68 5.31
C THR A 12 -7.61 -11.19 5.35
N ILE A 13 -6.84 -11.73 4.42
CA ILE A 13 -6.53 -13.16 4.31
C ILE A 13 -5.03 -13.44 4.36
N ARG A 14 -4.24 -12.52 4.93
CA ARG A 14 -2.77 -12.55 4.93
C ARG A 14 -2.17 -13.87 5.41
N ASP A 15 -2.82 -14.51 6.38
CA ASP A 15 -2.35 -15.79 6.93
C ASP A 15 -2.31 -16.92 5.88
N PHE A 16 -3.05 -16.74 4.77
CA PHE A 16 -3.10 -17.65 3.62
C PHE A 16 -2.34 -17.10 2.40
N CYS A 17 -1.46 -16.12 2.60
CA CYS A 17 -0.70 -15.47 1.54
C CYS A 17 0.82 -15.44 1.82
N GLN A 18 1.33 -16.32 2.69
CA GLN A 18 2.70 -16.24 3.17
C GLN A 18 3.72 -17.00 2.31
N ASN A 19 3.28 -17.84 1.38
CA ASN A 19 4.11 -18.55 0.42
C ASN A 19 3.40 -18.65 -0.93
N GLU A 20 4.14 -19.00 -1.99
CA GLU A 20 3.64 -19.04 -3.36
C GLU A 20 2.40 -19.94 -3.53
N LYS A 21 2.42 -21.14 -2.92
CA LYS A 21 1.34 -22.10 -3.04
C LYS A 21 0.05 -21.57 -2.42
N ASP A 22 0.11 -21.10 -1.19
CA ASP A 22 -1.05 -20.61 -0.44
C ASP A 22 -1.59 -19.32 -1.06
N LEU A 23 -0.71 -18.42 -1.51
CA LEU A 23 -1.10 -17.24 -2.24
C LEU A 23 -1.86 -17.61 -3.52
N PHE A 24 -1.33 -18.52 -4.34
CA PHE A 24 -1.99 -18.90 -5.60
C PHE A 24 -3.37 -19.52 -5.37
N GLU A 25 -3.51 -20.40 -4.37
CA GLU A 25 -4.82 -20.97 -4.00
C GLU A 25 -5.79 -19.90 -3.49
N SER A 26 -5.31 -18.89 -2.76
CA SER A 26 -6.12 -17.76 -2.31
C SER A 26 -6.58 -16.89 -3.49
N LEU A 27 -5.69 -16.59 -4.43
CA LEU A 27 -6.01 -15.84 -5.64
C LEU A 27 -7.05 -16.57 -6.50
N LYS A 28 -6.95 -17.90 -6.65
CA LYS A 28 -7.96 -18.71 -7.34
C LYS A 28 -9.34 -18.59 -6.69
N LYS A 29 -9.41 -18.65 -5.35
CA LYS A 29 -10.67 -18.46 -4.61
C LYS A 29 -11.25 -17.08 -4.84
N ILE A 30 -10.44 -16.03 -4.77
CA ILE A 30 -10.83 -14.63 -5.04
C ILE A 30 -11.44 -14.52 -6.46
N LYS A 31 -10.75 -15.10 -7.45
CA LYS A 31 -11.26 -15.11 -8.84
C LYS A 31 -12.58 -15.85 -8.97
N ASN A 32 -12.71 -17.03 -8.36
CA ASN A 32 -13.91 -17.85 -8.42
C ASN A 32 -15.12 -17.18 -7.74
N ILE A 33 -14.90 -16.35 -6.72
CA ILE A 33 -15.95 -15.53 -6.09
C ILE A 33 -16.46 -14.43 -7.06
N GLY A 34 -15.63 -14.05 -8.05
CA GLY A 34 -16.02 -13.07 -9.07
C GLY A 34 -15.26 -11.74 -8.99
N TYR A 35 -14.26 -11.60 -8.12
CA TYR A 35 -13.41 -10.42 -8.10
C TYR A 35 -12.45 -10.38 -9.30
N SER A 36 -12.20 -9.17 -9.80
CA SER A 36 -11.26 -8.92 -10.90
C SER A 36 -10.00 -8.16 -10.46
N SER A 37 -9.97 -7.67 -9.23
CA SER A 37 -8.89 -6.81 -8.73
C SER A 37 -8.53 -7.16 -7.30
N ILE A 38 -7.24 -7.00 -6.98
CA ILE A 38 -6.69 -7.19 -5.63
C ILE A 38 -5.77 -6.04 -5.25
N GLN A 39 -5.61 -5.84 -3.95
CA GLN A 39 -4.57 -5.01 -3.37
C GLN A 39 -3.54 -5.93 -2.69
N ILE A 40 -2.27 -5.78 -3.03
CA ILE A 40 -1.16 -6.50 -2.40
C ILE A 40 -0.90 -5.86 -1.03
N SER A 41 -1.09 -6.62 0.05
CA SER A 41 -0.87 -6.18 1.42
C SER A 41 -0.73 -7.39 2.34
N GLY A 42 0.31 -7.43 3.17
CA GLY A 42 0.56 -8.53 4.12
C GLY A 42 0.89 -9.87 3.46
N VAL A 43 1.45 -9.84 2.26
CA VAL A 43 1.93 -11.02 1.52
C VAL A 43 3.34 -11.36 1.99
N GLY A 44 3.66 -12.64 2.06
CA GLY A 44 5.00 -13.12 2.43
C GLY A 44 6.09 -12.71 1.43
N LEU A 45 7.33 -13.07 1.74
CA LEU A 45 8.49 -12.76 0.90
C LEU A 45 8.47 -13.62 -0.39
N ILE A 46 7.66 -13.18 -1.36
CA ILE A 46 7.49 -13.81 -2.67
C ILE A 46 8.00 -12.83 -3.73
N ASP A 47 8.74 -13.36 -4.72
CA ASP A 47 9.23 -12.53 -5.82
C ASP A 47 8.08 -11.80 -6.54
N PRO A 48 8.17 -10.46 -6.73
CA PRO A 48 7.13 -9.68 -7.38
C PRO A 48 6.75 -10.18 -8.78
N LYS A 49 7.72 -10.69 -9.56
CA LYS A 49 7.44 -11.25 -10.89
C LYS A 49 6.60 -12.53 -10.80
N THR A 50 6.82 -13.33 -9.77
CA THR A 50 6.01 -14.52 -9.49
C THR A 50 4.58 -14.13 -9.13
N ILE A 51 4.39 -13.16 -8.25
CA ILE A 51 3.06 -12.62 -7.91
C ILE A 51 2.35 -12.09 -9.17
N LYS A 52 3.07 -11.31 -9.97
CA LYS A 52 2.55 -10.75 -11.23
C LYS A 52 2.05 -11.82 -12.16
N ARG A 53 2.86 -12.87 -12.41
CA ARG A 53 2.49 -14.01 -13.26
C ARG A 53 1.24 -14.72 -12.74
N MET A 54 1.16 -15.02 -11.43
CA MET A 54 -0.03 -15.64 -10.82
C MET A 54 -1.30 -14.83 -11.06
N CYS A 55 -1.20 -13.50 -10.96
CA CYS A 55 -2.32 -12.61 -11.22
C CYS A 55 -2.72 -12.60 -12.70
N GLU A 56 -1.75 -12.61 -13.61
CA GLU A 56 -1.99 -12.67 -15.05
C GLU A 56 -2.67 -13.98 -15.45
N ASP A 57 -2.18 -15.12 -14.96
CA ASP A 57 -2.76 -16.45 -15.21
C ASP A 57 -4.24 -16.54 -14.79
N LEU A 58 -4.61 -15.78 -13.75
CA LEU A 58 -5.96 -15.70 -13.23
C LEU A 58 -6.76 -14.49 -13.75
N SER A 59 -6.19 -13.67 -14.62
CA SER A 59 -6.80 -12.42 -15.08
C SER A 59 -7.26 -11.55 -13.91
N LEU A 60 -6.40 -11.38 -12.91
CA LEU A 60 -6.57 -10.47 -11.77
C LEU A 60 -5.69 -9.24 -11.97
N VAL A 61 -6.25 -8.06 -11.70
CA VAL A 61 -5.51 -6.79 -11.74
C VAL A 61 -5.00 -6.46 -10.34
N ILE A 62 -3.72 -6.11 -10.22
CA ILE A 62 -3.16 -5.52 -9.01
C ILE A 62 -3.43 -4.02 -9.07
N CYS A 63 -4.39 -3.53 -8.28
CA CYS A 63 -4.83 -2.14 -8.35
C CYS A 63 -4.12 -1.21 -7.36
N ALA A 64 -3.53 -1.75 -6.31
CA ALA A 64 -2.75 -1.00 -5.31
C ALA A 64 -1.84 -1.94 -4.51
N THR A 65 -0.85 -1.36 -3.84
CA THR A 65 -0.04 -2.05 -2.82
C THR A 65 -0.10 -1.30 -1.49
N HIS A 66 0.19 -2.01 -0.38
CA HIS A 66 0.61 -1.42 0.87
C HIS A 66 2.08 -1.79 1.12
N GLU A 67 2.92 -0.80 1.29
CA GLU A 67 4.33 -1.01 1.60
C GLU A 67 4.65 -0.34 2.96
N PRO A 68 5.49 -0.96 3.80
CA PRO A 68 5.89 -0.35 5.08
C PRO A 68 6.48 1.06 4.88
N ASN A 69 6.24 1.98 5.82
CA ASN A 69 6.74 3.34 5.74
C ASN A 69 8.26 3.41 5.57
N GLU A 70 9.01 2.53 6.24
CA GLU A 70 10.46 2.43 6.08
C GLU A 70 10.88 2.10 4.64
N GLN A 71 10.13 1.24 3.95
CA GLN A 71 10.40 0.93 2.54
C GLN A 71 10.05 2.12 1.64
N ILE A 72 8.91 2.77 1.89
CA ILE A 72 8.48 3.94 1.12
C ILE A 72 9.48 5.09 1.26
N ILE A 73 9.96 5.36 2.47
CA ILE A 73 10.83 6.50 2.77
C ILE A 73 12.29 6.20 2.39
N ASN A 74 12.82 5.05 2.80
CA ASN A 74 14.24 4.74 2.67
C ASN A 74 14.61 4.03 1.36
N ASN A 75 13.67 3.30 0.75
CA ASN A 75 13.87 2.50 -0.46
C ASN A 75 12.81 2.83 -1.54
N THR A 76 12.48 4.11 -1.69
CA THR A 76 11.42 4.61 -2.59
C THR A 76 11.55 4.03 -4.00
N ASP A 77 12.76 4.00 -4.56
CA ASP A 77 13.02 3.54 -5.92
C ASP A 77 12.74 2.03 -6.09
N GLU A 78 12.97 1.22 -5.04
CA GLU A 78 12.63 -0.21 -5.04
C GLU A 78 11.11 -0.41 -5.02
N VAL A 79 10.37 0.41 -4.26
CA VAL A 79 8.90 0.38 -4.24
C VAL A 79 8.35 0.78 -5.62
N ILE A 80 8.88 1.81 -6.24
CA ILE A 80 8.50 2.24 -7.61
C ILE A 80 8.78 1.13 -8.62
N ASN A 81 9.95 0.48 -8.56
CA ASN A 81 10.28 -0.66 -9.41
C ASN A 81 9.30 -1.82 -9.24
N LYS A 82 8.90 -2.11 -8.01
CA LYS A 82 7.89 -3.13 -7.70
C LYS A 82 6.54 -2.78 -8.31
N LEU A 83 6.11 -1.51 -8.23
CA LEU A 83 4.90 -1.03 -8.88
C LEU A 83 4.96 -1.17 -10.41
N ASN A 84 6.13 -0.93 -11.02
CA ASN A 84 6.34 -1.14 -12.45
C ASN A 84 6.20 -2.61 -12.84
N ILE A 85 6.77 -3.55 -12.06
CA ILE A 85 6.59 -4.99 -12.26
C ILE A 85 5.10 -5.36 -12.21
N PHE A 86 4.36 -4.81 -11.26
CA PHE A 86 2.94 -5.08 -11.09
C PHE A 86 2.04 -4.39 -12.13
N ASN A 87 2.58 -3.46 -12.93
CA ASN A 87 1.80 -2.55 -13.76
C ASN A 87 0.72 -1.83 -12.94
N CYS A 88 1.12 -1.32 -11.76
CA CYS A 88 0.28 -0.68 -10.77
C CYS A 88 0.70 0.78 -10.58
N GLU A 89 -0.26 1.68 -10.39
CA GLU A 89 0.02 3.11 -10.20
C GLU A 89 0.04 3.51 -8.72
N TYR A 90 -0.65 2.76 -7.85
CA TYR A 90 -0.94 3.20 -6.49
C TYR A 90 -0.20 2.37 -5.45
N SER A 91 0.47 3.04 -4.53
CA SER A 91 0.94 2.45 -3.28
C SER A 91 0.46 3.28 -2.10
N ALA A 92 0.08 2.63 -1.01
CA ALA A 92 -0.33 3.30 0.20
C ALA A 92 0.66 3.02 1.33
N LEU A 93 1.02 4.07 2.07
CA LEU A 93 1.68 3.98 3.36
C LEU A 93 0.63 3.55 4.40
N PRO A 94 0.75 2.34 4.99
CA PRO A 94 -0.34 1.78 5.80
C PRO A 94 -0.37 2.25 7.24
N TYR A 95 0.77 2.70 7.79
CA TYR A 95 0.86 3.09 9.20
C TYR A 95 2.15 3.90 9.46
N PRO A 96 2.10 5.00 10.24
CA PRO A 96 3.28 5.80 10.60
C PRO A 96 4.11 5.10 11.70
N LEU A 97 4.72 3.95 11.37
CA LEU A 97 5.51 3.15 12.30
C LEU A 97 6.69 3.97 12.84
N ASN A 98 6.94 3.86 14.14
CA ASN A 98 8.02 4.56 14.84
C ASN A 98 7.90 6.09 14.87
N VAL A 99 6.69 6.64 14.68
CA VAL A 99 6.39 8.07 14.82
C VAL A 99 5.52 8.28 16.06
N ASP A 100 5.96 9.09 17.01
CA ASP A 100 5.08 9.51 18.10
C ASP A 100 4.07 10.54 17.60
N MET A 101 2.86 10.09 17.35
CA MET A 101 1.76 10.91 16.86
C MET A 101 1.22 11.93 17.91
N LYS A 102 1.92 12.12 19.04
CA LYS A 102 1.70 13.20 20.00
C LYS A 102 2.82 14.24 19.98
N ASN A 103 3.91 13.96 19.27
CA ASN A 103 5.06 14.83 19.11
C ASN A 103 5.02 15.52 17.73
N LEU A 104 4.76 16.84 17.72
CA LEU A 104 4.65 17.60 16.47
C LEU A 104 5.93 17.60 15.65
N GLU A 105 7.10 17.60 16.28
CA GLU A 105 8.39 17.58 15.58
C GLU A 105 8.58 16.27 14.81
N GLU A 106 8.20 15.14 15.41
CA GLU A 106 8.24 13.84 14.74
C GLU A 106 7.21 13.73 13.63
N ILE A 107 6.01 14.27 13.83
CA ILE A 107 4.98 14.34 12.80
C ILE A 107 5.44 15.18 11.60
N ASP A 108 6.04 16.36 11.87
CA ASP A 108 6.53 17.23 10.80
C ASP A 108 7.68 16.59 10.02
N LYS A 109 8.59 15.94 10.72
CA LYS A 109 9.67 15.17 10.08
C LYS A 109 9.12 14.05 9.21
N PHE A 110 8.12 13.31 9.70
CA PHE A 110 7.46 12.26 8.94
C PHE A 110 6.76 12.82 7.69
N ILE A 111 6.08 13.98 7.80
CA ILE A 111 5.44 14.65 6.67
C ILE A 111 6.49 15.04 5.62
N GLU A 112 7.62 15.60 6.03
CA GLU A 112 8.74 15.92 5.13
C GLU A 112 9.22 14.68 4.37
N ASP A 113 9.46 13.58 5.08
CA ASP A 113 9.97 12.33 4.51
C ASP A 113 8.98 11.72 3.51
N ILE A 114 7.68 11.69 3.82
CA ILE A 114 6.67 11.18 2.88
C ILE A 114 6.45 12.10 1.67
N ASN A 115 6.64 13.42 1.81
CA ASN A 115 6.57 14.35 0.69
C ASN A 115 7.74 14.18 -0.28
N ILE A 116 8.95 13.91 0.25
CA ILE A 116 10.11 13.57 -0.58
C ILE A 116 9.83 12.28 -1.37
N ALA A 117 9.33 11.24 -0.69
CA ALA A 117 8.96 9.99 -1.36
C ALA A 117 7.83 10.20 -2.38
N GLY A 118 6.79 10.95 -2.02
CA GLY A 118 5.66 11.28 -2.90
C GLY A 118 6.08 12.01 -4.17
N SER A 119 7.06 12.93 -4.06
CA SER A 119 7.63 13.63 -5.20
C SER A 119 8.33 12.68 -6.18
N LYS A 120 9.06 11.67 -5.69
CA LYS A 120 9.66 10.62 -6.52
C LYS A 120 8.61 9.75 -7.20
N PHE A 121 7.57 9.34 -6.45
CA PHE A 121 6.43 8.60 -7.02
C PHE A 121 5.79 9.39 -8.17
N HIS A 122 5.52 10.67 -7.95
CA HIS A 122 4.91 11.54 -8.96
C HIS A 122 5.78 11.67 -10.21
N ALA A 123 7.08 11.83 -10.06
CA ALA A 123 8.02 11.91 -11.19
C ALA A 123 8.00 10.67 -12.08
N GLU A 124 7.68 9.50 -11.52
CA GLU A 124 7.56 8.22 -12.22
C GLU A 124 6.11 7.85 -12.59
N GLY A 125 5.18 8.83 -12.54
CA GLY A 125 3.77 8.63 -12.87
C GLY A 125 3.02 7.72 -11.91
N LYS A 126 3.49 7.63 -10.64
CA LYS A 126 2.87 6.85 -9.57
C LYS A 126 2.21 7.76 -8.54
N VAL A 127 1.35 7.18 -7.72
CA VAL A 127 0.64 7.88 -6.66
C VAL A 127 0.94 7.24 -5.32
N LEU A 128 1.52 8.01 -4.41
CA LEU A 128 1.64 7.64 -3.02
C LEU A 128 0.38 8.08 -2.26
N CYS A 129 -0.31 7.13 -1.67
CA CYS A 129 -1.49 7.36 -0.84
C CYS A 129 -1.15 7.22 0.65
N TYR A 130 -1.90 7.90 1.50
CA TYR A 130 -1.85 7.70 2.94
C TYR A 130 -3.09 6.92 3.40
N HIS A 131 -2.88 5.82 4.13
CA HIS A 131 -3.97 5.03 4.72
C HIS A 131 -4.08 5.39 6.20
N ASN A 132 -5.08 6.17 6.56
CA ASN A 132 -5.29 6.63 7.92
C ASN A 132 -6.01 5.60 8.81
N HIS A 133 -5.81 5.75 10.12
CA HIS A 133 -6.50 5.03 11.19
C HIS A 133 -7.21 6.02 12.14
N ALA A 134 -7.65 5.54 13.28
CA ALA A 134 -8.29 6.38 14.29
C ALA A 134 -7.29 7.35 14.96
N LEU A 135 -6.01 7.01 14.98
CA LEU A 135 -4.99 7.80 15.67
C LEU A 135 -4.77 9.18 15.01
N GLU A 136 -4.90 9.30 13.70
CA GLU A 136 -4.71 10.55 12.97
C GLU A 136 -5.87 11.55 13.17
N PHE A 137 -7.01 11.10 13.70
CA PHE A 137 -8.11 11.98 14.10
C PHE A 137 -7.92 12.58 15.49
N GLN A 138 -6.86 12.21 16.20
CA GLN A 138 -6.52 12.86 17.47
C GLN A 138 -6.05 14.30 17.23
N LYS A 139 -6.25 15.12 18.26
CA LYS A 139 -5.76 16.51 18.26
C LYS A 139 -4.47 16.60 19.05
N VAL A 140 -3.47 17.25 18.44
CA VAL A 140 -2.26 17.69 19.12
C VAL A 140 -2.20 19.21 18.99
N GLN A 141 -2.10 19.92 20.11
CA GLN A 141 -2.14 21.41 20.16
C GLN A 141 -3.33 22.01 19.37
N ASN A 142 -4.53 21.40 19.52
CA ASN A 142 -5.79 21.79 18.87
C ASN A 142 -5.88 21.54 17.35
N GLU A 143 -4.88 20.94 16.71
CA GLU A 143 -4.90 20.57 15.30
C GLU A 143 -5.12 19.07 15.16
N ILE A 144 -5.98 18.65 14.19
CA ILE A 144 -6.17 17.24 13.83
C ILE A 144 -4.96 16.79 13.01
N ILE A 145 -4.32 15.69 13.40
CA ILE A 145 -3.10 15.20 12.78
C ILE A 145 -3.33 14.89 11.28
N LEU A 146 -4.44 14.27 10.94
CA LEU A 146 -4.76 13.98 9.53
C LEU A 146 -4.81 15.25 8.68
N GLU A 147 -5.42 16.33 9.21
CA GLU A 147 -5.44 17.62 8.51
C GLU A 147 -4.04 18.21 8.33
N ARG A 148 -3.17 18.05 9.35
CA ARG A 148 -1.77 18.48 9.28
C ARG A 148 -1.01 17.74 8.19
N ILE A 149 -1.18 16.41 8.10
CA ILE A 149 -0.55 15.58 7.05
C ILE A 149 -0.96 16.05 5.65
N TYR A 150 -2.22 16.43 5.45
CA TYR A 150 -2.72 16.82 4.11
C TYR A 150 -2.56 18.30 3.76
N LYS A 151 -2.23 19.15 4.73
CA LYS A 151 -2.00 20.59 4.48
C LYS A 151 -0.56 20.93 4.14
N ASN A 152 0.37 20.11 4.52
CA ASN A 152 1.80 20.30 4.36
C ASN A 152 2.39 19.24 3.44
#